data_853c71f53481be376d6f956b7236d18c
#
_entry.id   853c71f53481be376d6f956b7236d18c
#
_cell.length_a   1.000
_cell.length_b   1.000
_cell.length_c   1.000
_cell.angle_alpha   90.00
_cell.angle_beta   90.00
_cell.angle_gamma   90.00
#
_symmetry.space_group_name_H-M   'P 1'
#
loop_
_entity.id
_entity.type
_entity.pdbx_description
1 polymer ?
#
loop_
_entity_poly.entity_id
_entity_poly.type
_entity_poly.pdbx_seq_one_letter_code
_entity_poly.pdbx_strand_id
1 'polypeptide(L)'
;MTWEELEERLARGQDERTLFLPQDISPEDLARYAAGLANHKGGTLFLGVSPEGKVLGAQDLHPLQVTHALFELTQGLLLPYVEVVEGPWGRVLALHVPQSPAAIAVGTGRVPFWDGRRLSELKVGQSLPEPDFTAQVLPAASLSDLDPVEVLRLRRILEERGSALAA
;
A
#
# COMPACT_ATOMS: atom_id res chain seq x y z
N MET A 1 5.31 -10.01 -18.93
CA MET A 1 5.65 -8.68 -19.52
C MET A 1 6.79 -8.86 -20.49
N THR A 2 6.64 -8.35 -21.69
CA THR A 2 7.73 -8.33 -22.67
C THR A 2 8.68 -7.16 -22.42
N TRP A 3 9.85 -7.17 -23.05
CA TRP A 3 10.79 -6.05 -22.95
C TRP A 3 10.23 -4.76 -23.56
N GLU A 4 9.52 -4.85 -24.68
CA GLU A 4 8.87 -3.72 -25.33
C GLU A 4 7.80 -3.09 -24.44
N GLU A 5 6.98 -3.91 -23.77
CA GLU A 5 5.99 -3.42 -22.80
C GLU A 5 6.65 -2.73 -21.59
N LEU A 6 7.81 -3.23 -21.15
CA LEU A 6 8.60 -2.57 -20.11
C LEU A 6 9.08 -1.20 -20.58
N GLU A 7 9.71 -1.12 -21.77
CA GLU A 7 10.21 0.15 -22.32
C GLU A 7 9.10 1.19 -22.46
N GLU A 8 7.93 0.80 -22.92
CA GLU A 8 6.76 1.69 -23.00
C GLU A 8 6.35 2.22 -21.62
N ARG A 9 6.37 1.37 -20.58
CA ARG A 9 6.04 1.79 -19.22
C ARG A 9 7.10 2.71 -18.63
N LEU A 10 8.37 2.41 -18.86
CA LEU A 10 9.47 3.27 -18.42
C LEU A 10 9.43 4.65 -19.08
N ALA A 11 9.09 4.70 -20.37
CA ALA A 11 8.94 5.96 -21.11
C ALA A 11 7.81 6.86 -20.60
N ARG A 12 6.74 6.28 -20.00
CA ARG A 12 5.65 7.05 -19.36
C ARG A 12 6.06 7.68 -18.03
N GLY A 13 7.12 7.16 -17.39
CA GLY A 13 7.59 7.63 -16.11
C GLY A 13 6.81 7.10 -14.91
N GLN A 14 7.13 7.62 -13.73
CA GLN A 14 6.47 7.28 -12.47
C GLN A 14 5.13 7.99 -12.33
N ASP A 15 4.18 7.31 -11.74
CA ASP A 15 2.86 7.82 -11.38
C ASP A 15 2.34 7.17 -10.09
N GLU A 16 1.08 7.35 -9.75
CA GLU A 16 0.47 6.78 -8.55
C GLU A 16 0.49 5.24 -8.49
N ARG A 17 0.67 4.57 -9.63
CA ARG A 17 0.67 3.11 -9.77
C ARG A 17 1.99 2.56 -10.32
N THR A 18 2.94 3.43 -10.61
CA THR A 18 4.22 3.05 -11.22
C THR A 18 5.37 3.69 -10.47
N LEU A 19 6.28 2.87 -9.98
CA LEU A 19 7.41 3.30 -9.17
C LEU A 19 8.70 2.63 -9.65
N PHE A 20 9.78 3.40 -9.71
CA PHE A 20 11.10 2.93 -10.14
C PHE A 20 12.08 3.00 -8.97
N LEU A 21 12.80 1.91 -8.73
CA LEU A 21 13.82 1.83 -7.68
C LEU A 21 15.07 1.13 -8.19
N PRO A 22 16.25 1.55 -7.74
CA PRO A 22 17.50 0.86 -8.06
C PRO A 22 17.59 -0.48 -7.32
N GLN A 23 18.48 -1.38 -7.77
CA GLN A 23 18.66 -2.70 -7.14
C GLN A 23 19.31 -2.64 -5.76
N ASP A 24 20.10 -1.61 -5.48
CA ASP A 24 20.84 -1.43 -4.23
C ASP A 24 20.03 -0.79 -3.09
N ILE A 25 18.71 -0.65 -3.30
CA ILE A 25 17.80 -0.18 -2.25
C ILE A 25 17.78 -1.14 -1.07
N SER A 26 17.73 -0.60 0.15
CA SER A 26 17.63 -1.44 1.35
C SER A 26 16.31 -2.20 1.38
N PRO A 27 16.25 -3.42 1.96
CA PRO A 27 15.00 -4.16 2.11
C PRO A 27 13.92 -3.37 2.87
N GLU A 28 14.30 -2.59 3.87
CA GLU A 28 13.40 -1.74 4.66
C GLU A 28 12.78 -0.63 3.80
N ASP A 29 13.59 0.05 2.99
CA ASP A 29 13.08 1.08 2.08
C ASP A 29 12.22 0.48 0.97
N LEU A 30 12.62 -0.67 0.43
CA LEU A 30 11.81 -1.39 -0.53
C LEU A 30 10.42 -1.73 0.04
N ALA A 31 10.37 -2.21 1.29
CA ALA A 31 9.11 -2.51 1.97
C ALA A 31 8.25 -1.25 2.17
N ARG A 32 8.87 -0.12 2.50
CA ARG A 32 8.17 1.17 2.64
C ARG A 32 7.55 1.62 1.32
N TYR A 33 8.26 1.54 0.22
CA TYR A 33 7.74 1.91 -1.10
C TYR A 33 6.66 0.95 -1.58
N ALA A 34 6.87 -0.36 -1.43
CA ALA A 34 5.87 -1.36 -1.81
C ALA A 34 4.58 -1.24 -0.98
N ALA A 35 4.71 -1.05 0.34
CA ALA A 35 3.57 -0.77 1.20
C ALA A 35 2.89 0.57 0.85
N GLY A 36 3.67 1.58 0.47
CA GLY A 36 3.16 2.87 0.00
C GLY A 36 2.26 2.75 -1.23
N LEU A 37 2.63 1.91 -2.19
CA LEU A 37 1.77 1.55 -3.33
C LEU A 37 0.51 0.81 -2.88
N ALA A 38 0.66 -0.22 -2.04
CA ALA A 38 -0.45 -1.03 -1.55
C ALA A 38 -1.48 -0.21 -0.76
N ASN A 39 -1.03 0.74 0.04
CA ASN A 39 -1.87 1.62 0.85
C ASN A 39 -2.64 2.66 0.04
N HIS A 40 -2.27 2.88 -1.22
CA HIS A 40 -2.96 3.79 -2.11
C HIS A 40 -3.81 3.03 -3.13
N LYS A 41 -3.26 2.79 -4.30
CA LYS A 41 -3.99 2.18 -5.43
C LYS A 41 -3.45 0.82 -5.87
N GLY A 42 -2.37 0.36 -5.22
CA GLY A 42 -1.57 -0.72 -5.77
C GLY A 42 -0.85 -0.28 -7.04
N GLY A 43 -0.22 -1.20 -7.73
CA GLY A 43 0.48 -0.91 -8.98
C GLY A 43 1.68 -1.80 -9.23
N THR A 44 2.64 -1.29 -9.98
CA THR A 44 3.87 -2.02 -10.31
C THR A 44 5.10 -1.23 -9.88
N LEU A 45 5.97 -1.89 -9.13
CA LEU A 45 7.26 -1.38 -8.72
C LEU A 45 8.33 -2.08 -9.55
N PHE A 46 9.16 -1.31 -10.25
CA PHE A 46 10.27 -1.83 -11.05
C PHE A 46 11.59 -1.68 -10.32
N LEU A 47 12.25 -2.80 -10.00
CA LEU A 47 13.60 -2.82 -9.41
C LEU A 47 14.66 -2.95 -10.50
N GLY A 48 15.72 -2.17 -10.35
CA GLY A 48 16.79 -2.05 -11.34
C GLY A 48 16.55 -0.94 -12.34
N VAL A 49 15.77 0.08 -11.96
CA VAL A 49 15.45 1.23 -12.80
C VAL A 49 15.72 2.52 -12.04
N SER A 50 16.31 3.51 -12.70
CA SER A 50 16.49 4.85 -12.10
C SER A 50 15.17 5.62 -12.05
N PRO A 51 15.07 6.67 -11.22
CA PRO A 51 13.85 7.49 -11.15
C PRO A 51 13.45 8.12 -12.50
N GLU A 52 14.40 8.29 -13.41
CA GLU A 52 14.18 8.83 -14.76
C GLU A 52 13.76 7.76 -15.78
N GLY A 53 13.60 6.50 -15.35
CA GLY A 53 13.19 5.40 -16.21
C GLY A 53 14.34 4.72 -16.98
N LYS A 54 15.60 4.96 -16.58
CA LYS A 54 16.75 4.27 -17.21
C LYS A 54 16.98 2.92 -16.55
N VAL A 55 17.14 1.87 -17.35
CA VAL A 55 17.49 0.54 -16.86
C VAL A 55 18.91 0.55 -16.28
N LEU A 56 19.03 0.19 -15.01
CA LEU A 56 20.30 0.01 -14.27
C LEU A 56 20.64 -1.48 -14.11
N GLY A 57 19.60 -2.32 -14.11
CA GLY A 57 19.70 -3.75 -13.91
C GLY A 57 19.42 -4.20 -12.48
N ALA A 58 18.97 -5.45 -12.36
CA ALA A 58 18.65 -6.11 -11.09
C ALA A 58 19.23 -7.54 -11.04
N GLN A 59 20.47 -7.71 -11.53
CA GLN A 59 21.11 -9.01 -11.67
C GLN A 59 21.37 -9.69 -10.32
N ASP A 60 21.66 -8.91 -9.28
CA ASP A 60 22.01 -9.41 -7.95
C ASP A 60 20.80 -9.76 -7.09
N LEU A 61 19.58 -9.45 -7.58
CA LEU A 61 18.35 -9.69 -6.85
C LEU A 61 17.68 -10.99 -7.26
N HIS A 62 17.34 -11.82 -6.28
CA HIS A 62 16.54 -13.03 -6.53
C HIS A 62 15.07 -12.79 -6.19
N PRO A 63 14.11 -13.11 -7.08
CA PRO A 63 12.68 -12.84 -6.88
C PRO A 63 12.14 -13.37 -5.55
N LEU A 64 12.50 -14.59 -5.17
CA LEU A 64 12.05 -15.18 -3.89
C LEU A 64 12.59 -14.45 -2.67
N GLN A 65 13.83 -13.97 -2.72
CA GLN A 65 14.42 -13.19 -1.61
C GLN A 65 13.70 -11.86 -1.46
N VAL A 66 13.38 -11.19 -2.56
CA VAL A 66 12.60 -9.94 -2.56
C VAL A 66 11.21 -10.17 -1.98
N THR A 67 10.51 -11.20 -2.45
CA THR A 67 9.18 -11.56 -1.93
C THR A 67 9.21 -11.89 -0.45
N HIS A 68 10.18 -12.69 0.00
CA HIS A 68 10.33 -13.08 1.40
C HIS A 68 10.62 -11.87 2.30
N ALA A 69 11.54 -10.98 1.87
CA ALA A 69 11.86 -9.78 2.62
C ALA A 69 10.63 -8.86 2.79
N LEU A 70 9.84 -8.67 1.73
CA LEU A 70 8.61 -7.88 1.79
C LEU A 70 7.57 -8.53 2.70
N PHE A 71 7.40 -9.84 2.61
CA PHE A 71 6.48 -10.57 3.48
C PHE A 71 6.85 -10.41 4.95
N GLU A 72 8.12 -10.60 5.31
CA GLU A 72 8.58 -10.46 6.68
C GLU A 72 8.46 -9.03 7.21
N LEU A 73 8.93 -8.04 6.45
CA LEU A 73 8.94 -6.63 6.85
C LEU A 73 7.53 -6.01 6.93
N THR A 74 6.55 -6.62 6.30
CA THR A 74 5.14 -6.22 6.38
C THR A 74 4.29 -7.15 7.25
N GLN A 75 4.93 -8.02 8.02
CA GLN A 75 4.26 -8.99 8.91
C GLN A 75 3.24 -9.89 8.18
N GLY A 76 3.59 -10.29 6.97
CA GLY A 76 2.76 -11.17 6.13
C GLY A 76 1.62 -10.46 5.39
N LEU A 77 1.52 -9.15 5.47
CA LEU A 77 0.43 -8.39 4.84
C LEU A 77 0.66 -8.09 3.36
N LEU A 78 1.90 -8.15 2.89
CA LEU A 78 2.23 -7.88 1.49
C LEU A 78 2.98 -9.05 0.86
N LEU A 79 2.35 -9.63 -0.15
CA LEU A 79 2.93 -10.70 -0.98
C LEU A 79 2.77 -10.32 -2.45
N PRO A 80 3.71 -9.55 -3.03
CA PRO A 80 3.62 -9.17 -4.42
C PRO A 80 3.94 -10.34 -5.34
N TYR A 81 3.36 -10.35 -6.53
CA TYR A 81 3.82 -11.20 -7.61
C TYR A 81 5.05 -10.55 -8.27
N VAL A 82 6.16 -11.28 -8.33
CA VAL A 82 7.42 -10.80 -8.90
C VAL A 82 7.67 -11.46 -10.24
N GLU A 83 7.74 -10.65 -11.27
CA GLU A 83 8.04 -11.05 -12.64
C GLU A 83 9.45 -10.61 -13.03
N VAL A 84 10.19 -11.49 -13.69
CA VAL A 84 11.52 -11.20 -14.21
C VAL A 84 11.40 -10.79 -15.66
N VAL A 85 11.88 -9.61 -16.00
CA VAL A 85 11.94 -9.11 -17.39
C VAL A 85 13.40 -8.99 -17.80
N GLU A 86 13.80 -9.79 -18.77
CA GLU A 86 15.16 -9.80 -19.32
C GLU A 86 15.20 -9.16 -20.70
N GLY A 87 16.24 -8.38 -20.96
CA GLY A 87 16.41 -7.73 -22.25
C GLY A 87 17.84 -7.27 -22.49
N PRO A 88 18.06 -6.54 -23.59
CA PRO A 88 19.41 -6.19 -24.04
C PRO A 88 20.17 -5.29 -23.06
N TRP A 89 19.46 -4.54 -22.21
CA TRP A 89 20.07 -3.62 -21.24
C TRP A 89 20.17 -4.19 -19.83
N GLY A 90 19.80 -5.46 -19.67
CA GLY A 90 19.88 -6.15 -18.40
C GLY A 90 18.54 -6.73 -17.94
N ARG A 91 18.48 -7.05 -16.67
CA ARG A 91 17.33 -7.68 -16.03
C ARG A 91 16.63 -6.66 -15.11
N VAL A 92 15.32 -6.63 -15.17
CA VAL A 92 14.47 -5.81 -14.29
C VAL A 92 13.50 -6.73 -13.57
N LEU A 93 13.24 -6.49 -12.29
CA LEU A 93 12.17 -7.17 -11.56
C LEU A 93 10.94 -6.27 -11.50
N ALA A 94 9.83 -6.76 -12.02
CA ALA A 94 8.52 -6.10 -11.91
C ALA A 94 7.73 -6.71 -10.75
N LEU A 95 7.52 -5.95 -9.70
CA LEU A 95 6.73 -6.33 -8.54
C LEU A 95 5.31 -5.82 -8.71
N HIS A 96 4.37 -6.71 -8.92
CA HIS A 96 2.94 -6.39 -8.99
C HIS A 96 2.36 -6.35 -7.58
N VAL A 97 2.09 -5.15 -7.10
CA VAL A 97 1.62 -4.87 -5.74
C VAL A 97 0.11 -4.65 -5.76
N PRO A 98 -0.68 -5.53 -5.14
CA PRO A 98 -2.12 -5.32 -5.04
C PRO A 98 -2.45 -4.17 -4.09
N GLN A 99 -3.57 -3.50 -4.32
CA GLN A 99 -4.11 -2.57 -3.34
C GLN A 99 -4.51 -3.34 -2.08
N SER A 100 -4.09 -2.86 -0.93
CA SER A 100 -4.45 -3.47 0.36
C SER A 100 -5.79 -2.94 0.87
N PRO A 101 -6.67 -3.80 1.38
CA PRO A 101 -7.92 -3.36 2.01
C PRO A 101 -7.71 -2.71 3.39
N ALA A 102 -6.54 -2.92 4.00
CA ALA A 102 -6.17 -2.36 5.28
C ALA A 102 -4.80 -1.69 5.19
N ALA A 103 -4.56 -0.69 6.04
CA ALA A 103 -3.27 0.00 6.09
C ALA A 103 -2.15 -0.95 6.50
N ILE A 104 -1.08 -0.99 5.70
CA ILE A 104 0.14 -1.73 5.96
C ILE A 104 1.16 -0.79 6.60
N ALA A 105 1.55 -1.09 7.83
CA ALA A 105 2.65 -0.40 8.50
C ALA A 105 3.98 -1.14 8.28
N VAL A 106 5.06 -0.38 8.19
CA VAL A 106 6.43 -0.89 8.10
C VAL A 106 7.25 -0.30 9.23
N GLY A 107 8.04 -1.15 9.91
CA GLY A 107 8.83 -0.75 11.07
C GLY A 107 7.96 -0.41 12.28
N THR A 108 8.31 0.65 13.01
CA THR A 108 7.62 1.05 14.24
C THR A 108 6.37 1.89 13.98
N GLY A 109 5.31 1.26 13.47
CA GLY A 109 4.00 1.90 13.33
C GLY A 109 3.93 3.03 12.29
N ARG A 110 4.77 3.01 11.27
CA ARG A 110 4.74 3.96 10.16
C ARG A 110 3.97 3.38 9.00
N VAL A 111 2.94 4.09 8.54
CA VAL A 111 2.14 3.73 7.36
C VAL A 111 2.62 4.56 6.19
N PRO A 112 3.36 3.98 5.24
CA PRO A 112 3.82 4.69 4.05
C PRO A 112 2.68 4.85 3.04
N PHE A 113 2.76 5.92 2.24
CA PHE A 113 1.81 6.27 1.22
C PHE A 113 2.52 6.87 0.01
N TRP A 114 2.38 6.24 -1.16
CA TRP A 114 2.95 6.72 -2.42
C TRP A 114 1.90 7.49 -3.22
N ASP A 115 2.17 8.76 -3.53
CA ASP A 115 1.25 9.64 -4.27
C ASP A 115 1.58 9.81 -5.76
N GLY A 116 2.61 9.11 -6.26
CA GLY A 116 3.12 9.24 -7.62
C GLY A 116 4.34 10.14 -7.74
N ARG A 117 4.69 10.89 -6.70
CA ARG A 117 5.84 11.80 -6.67
C ARG A 117 6.76 11.58 -5.49
N ARG A 118 6.20 11.32 -4.32
CA ARG A 118 6.95 11.12 -3.08
C ARG A 118 6.28 10.09 -2.19
N LEU A 119 7.10 9.49 -1.32
CA LEU A 119 6.65 8.63 -0.23
C LEU A 119 6.41 9.49 1.01
N SER A 120 5.16 9.51 1.49
CA SER A 120 4.77 10.09 2.77
C SER A 120 4.62 8.98 3.81
N GLU A 121 4.81 9.29 5.09
CA GLU A 121 4.61 8.34 6.18
C GLU A 121 3.71 8.95 7.25
N LEU A 122 2.69 8.19 7.62
CA LEU A 122 1.81 8.49 8.73
C LEU A 122 2.27 7.67 9.94
N LYS A 123 2.51 8.33 11.07
CA LYS A 123 2.78 7.63 12.33
C LYS A 123 1.45 7.23 12.97
N VAL A 124 1.30 5.95 13.26
CA VAL A 124 0.17 5.47 14.08
C VAL A 124 0.29 6.11 15.47
N GLY A 125 -0.75 6.85 15.89
CA GLY A 125 -0.75 7.60 17.15
C GLY A 125 -0.53 9.11 16.98
N GLN A 126 -0.15 9.62 15.84
CA GLN A 126 -0.47 10.98 15.47
C GLN A 126 -1.91 10.97 15.00
N SER A 127 -2.79 11.58 15.82
CA SER A 127 -4.15 11.84 15.38
C SER A 127 -4.06 12.65 14.07
N LEU A 128 -4.21 11.95 12.95
CA LEU A 128 -4.92 12.59 11.88
C LEU A 128 -6.19 13.11 12.53
N PRO A 129 -6.67 14.32 12.17
CA PRO A 129 -8.09 14.54 12.29
C PRO A 129 -8.70 13.46 11.41
N GLU A 130 -8.94 12.28 12.01
CA GLU A 130 -9.76 11.29 11.36
C GLU A 130 -11.01 12.03 10.99
N PRO A 131 -11.39 12.08 9.70
CA PRO A 131 -12.77 12.26 9.42
C PRO A 131 -13.43 11.15 10.25
N ASP A 132 -14.07 11.51 11.32
CA ASP A 132 -14.84 10.59 12.13
C ASP A 132 -15.87 9.99 11.18
N PHE A 133 -15.55 8.83 10.60
CA PHE A 133 -16.43 8.14 9.67
C PHE A 133 -17.75 7.78 10.37
N THR A 134 -17.74 7.73 11.73
CA THR A 134 -18.94 7.52 12.52
C THR A 134 -19.77 8.80 12.64
N ALA A 135 -19.16 9.96 12.47
CA ALA A 135 -19.83 11.26 12.44
C ALA A 135 -20.16 11.75 11.02
N GLN A 136 -19.74 11.04 9.98
CA GLN A 136 -20.19 11.34 8.63
C GLN A 136 -21.68 11.04 8.50
N VAL A 137 -22.45 12.10 8.48
CA VAL A 137 -23.86 12.02 8.11
C VAL A 137 -23.89 11.61 6.62
N LEU A 138 -24.25 10.36 6.37
CA LEU A 138 -24.57 9.91 5.02
C LEU A 138 -25.91 10.53 4.63
N PRO A 139 -25.98 11.44 3.65
CA PRO A 139 -27.22 12.16 3.36
C PRO A 139 -28.40 11.27 2.95
N ALA A 140 -28.09 10.02 2.50
CA ALA A 140 -29.07 9.03 2.10
C ALA A 140 -29.36 7.97 3.19
N ALA A 141 -28.64 7.98 4.31
CA ALA A 141 -28.86 7.02 5.39
C ALA A 141 -30.01 7.46 6.29
N SER A 142 -30.87 6.52 6.61
CA SER A 142 -31.99 6.71 7.54
C SER A 142 -31.91 5.68 8.67
N LEU A 143 -32.62 5.92 9.75
CA LEU A 143 -32.72 4.95 10.85
C LEU A 143 -33.33 3.61 10.41
N SER A 144 -34.06 3.60 9.30
CA SER A 144 -34.62 2.38 8.71
C SER A 144 -33.57 1.49 8.04
N ASP A 145 -32.36 2.03 7.78
CA ASP A 145 -31.25 1.27 7.19
C ASP A 145 -30.48 0.48 8.26
N LEU A 146 -30.76 0.73 9.53
CA LEU A 146 -30.19 0.00 10.65
C LEU A 146 -31.03 -1.21 10.99
N ASP A 147 -30.37 -2.34 11.26
CA ASP A 147 -31.05 -3.52 11.80
C ASP A 147 -31.66 -3.18 13.17
N PRO A 148 -32.98 -3.28 13.34
CA PRO A 148 -33.66 -2.98 14.61
C PRO A 148 -33.10 -3.77 15.81
N VAL A 149 -32.63 -5.00 15.58
CA VAL A 149 -32.04 -5.84 16.62
C VAL A 149 -30.71 -5.30 17.10
N GLU A 150 -29.86 -4.83 16.19
CA GLU A 150 -28.57 -4.24 16.52
C GLU A 150 -28.74 -2.86 17.20
N VAL A 151 -29.72 -2.08 16.81
CA VAL A 151 -30.07 -0.81 17.49
C VAL A 151 -30.47 -1.04 18.94
N LEU A 152 -31.33 -2.02 19.20
CA LEU A 152 -31.75 -2.39 20.56
C LEU A 152 -30.57 -2.94 21.39
N ARG A 153 -29.70 -3.74 20.77
CA ARG A 153 -28.50 -4.25 21.41
C ARG A 153 -27.54 -3.13 21.80
N LEU A 154 -27.28 -2.20 20.90
CA LEU A 154 -26.44 -1.03 21.15
C LEU A 154 -27.00 -0.17 22.29
N ARG A 155 -28.30 0.10 22.27
CA ARG A 155 -28.99 0.85 23.32
C ARG A 155 -28.81 0.19 24.68
N ARG A 156 -28.98 -1.12 24.79
CA ARG A 156 -28.75 -1.86 26.04
C ARG A 156 -27.30 -1.72 26.52
N ILE A 157 -26.33 -1.85 25.66
CA ILE A 157 -24.91 -1.70 26.02
C ILE A 157 -24.62 -0.28 26.54
N LEU A 158 -25.19 0.75 25.95
CA LEU A 158 -25.01 2.14 26.37
C LEU A 158 -25.68 2.39 27.74
N GLU A 159 -26.87 1.84 27.97
CA GLU A 159 -27.57 1.91 29.26
C GLU A 159 -26.78 1.23 30.37
N GLU A 160 -26.25 0.02 30.14
CA GLU A 160 -25.43 -0.73 31.09
C GLU A 160 -24.11 0.00 31.44
N ARG A 161 -23.56 0.78 30.52
CA ARG A 161 -22.35 1.56 30.72
C ARG A 161 -22.62 2.95 31.34
N GLY A 162 -23.87 3.30 31.61
CA GLY A 162 -24.24 4.60 32.18
C GLY A 162 -23.89 5.78 31.26
N SER A 163 -23.89 5.58 29.94
CA SER A 163 -23.59 6.62 28.97
C SER A 163 -24.75 7.62 28.87
N ALA A 164 -24.44 8.92 28.86
CA ALA A 164 -25.43 9.99 28.65
C ALA A 164 -26.09 9.93 27.26
N LEU A 165 -25.52 9.18 26.32
CA LEU A 165 -26.09 8.96 24.98
C LEU A 165 -27.20 7.90 24.95
N ALA A 166 -27.45 7.21 26.09
CA ALA A 166 -28.51 6.22 26.22
C ALA A 166 -29.85 6.84 26.59
N ALA A 167 -29.83 8.09 26.95
CA ALA A 167 -31.02 8.83 27.35
C ALA A 167 -31.88 9.24 26.15
#